data_3a3023740b5139e9e1282db7155bd50b
#
_entry.id   3a3023740b5139e9e1282db7155bd50b
#
_cell.length_a   1.000
_cell.length_b   1.000
_cell.length_c   1.000
_cell.angle_alpha   90.00
_cell.angle_beta   90.00
_cell.angle_gamma   90.00
#
_symmetry.space_group_name_H-M   'P 1'
#
loop_
_entity.id
_entity.type
_entity.pdbx_description
1 polymer ?
#
loop_
_entity_poly.entity_id
_entity_poly.type
_entity_poly.pdbx_seq_one_letter_code
_entity_poly.pdbx_strand_id
1 'polypeptide(L)'
;MSDSLYDIAVIGAGPSGAYFAYLAAKQGHRVLLCDRAEFPREKTCGGGLSRKTVGLLDFDISDVIERKIRGAWLTYKNRDTVVKDLGARSGVAVLRSRFDALIVDRAHGAGAEFRQSCAFQSARRTGDLVEITTSGGLVTARYLIAADGVFSQVRTHFFGTGVVAYAPAVEAWIYVPPAILDAFEDRVLFDFGGMPRGYGWIFPKKDHLNVGVFSIYTTQEINDHLRGFIALYPGLAKRTDIKYRGYAIPLRNRKGVYQDGNLWLLGDAAGFAESFYGEGIYFGLKSATIAAEAMGEAFDRPRDMAYTRLLRRDMLTDLHYSGLNARLFFSFQKLGFYKMVRNPFVNRQFAELIVGGVGHRECFYRTLSTLPYWLTSSRSLPAAEPAF
;
A
#
# COMPACT_ATOMS: atom_id res chain seq x y z
N MET A 1 -4.16 12.72 -37.54
CA MET A 1 -4.16 13.09 -36.13
C MET A 1 -2.70 13.39 -35.78
N SER A 2 -2.37 14.59 -35.33
CA SER A 2 -0.98 14.96 -35.05
C SER A 2 -0.47 14.06 -33.92
N ASP A 3 0.62 13.32 -34.19
CA ASP A 3 1.34 12.56 -33.17
C ASP A 3 1.82 13.54 -32.08
N SER A 4 1.02 13.71 -31.04
CA SER A 4 1.38 14.64 -29.99
C SER A 4 2.44 13.99 -29.12
N LEU A 5 3.67 14.50 -29.19
CA LEU A 5 4.77 14.07 -28.34
C LEU A 5 4.50 14.51 -26.89
N TYR A 6 4.50 13.57 -25.96
CA TYR A 6 4.48 13.84 -24.52
C TYR A 6 5.89 13.79 -23.93
N ASP A 7 6.12 14.55 -22.89
CA ASP A 7 7.34 14.39 -22.08
C ASP A 7 7.28 13.05 -21.34
N ILE A 8 6.09 12.75 -20.80
CA ILE A 8 5.90 11.58 -19.92
C ILE A 8 4.57 10.90 -20.25
N ALA A 9 4.59 9.60 -20.47
CA ALA A 9 3.40 8.75 -20.47
C ALA A 9 3.39 7.86 -19.22
N VAL A 10 2.31 7.93 -18.45
CA VAL A 10 2.10 7.13 -17.22
C VAL A 10 1.01 6.10 -17.50
N ILE A 11 1.32 4.82 -17.32
CA ILE A 11 0.35 3.73 -17.45
C ILE A 11 -0.07 3.25 -16.06
N GLY A 12 -1.36 3.44 -15.76
CA GLY A 12 -1.98 3.15 -14.47
C GLY A 12 -2.22 4.40 -13.62
N ALA A 13 -3.50 4.72 -13.41
CA ALA A 13 -3.95 5.87 -12.61
C ALA A 13 -4.33 5.49 -11.17
N GLY A 14 -3.68 4.46 -10.59
CA GLY A 14 -3.69 4.22 -9.15
C GLY A 14 -2.92 5.32 -8.40
N PRO A 15 -2.88 5.27 -7.05
CA PRO A 15 -2.27 6.35 -6.25
C PRO A 15 -0.86 6.73 -6.69
N SER A 16 -0.02 5.74 -7.04
CA SER A 16 1.38 6.01 -7.46
C SER A 16 1.45 6.76 -8.78
N GLY A 17 0.71 6.28 -9.80
CA GLY A 17 0.76 6.87 -11.14
C GLY A 17 0.06 8.22 -11.21
N ALA A 18 -1.12 8.33 -10.60
CA ALA A 18 -1.86 9.60 -10.58
C ALA A 18 -1.11 10.68 -9.77
N TYR A 19 -0.51 10.31 -8.63
CA TYR A 19 0.27 11.26 -7.84
C TYR A 19 1.56 11.69 -8.53
N PHE A 20 2.24 10.75 -9.20
CA PHE A 20 3.40 11.11 -10.03
C PHE A 20 3.00 12.05 -11.17
N ALA A 21 1.91 11.74 -11.90
CA ALA A 21 1.40 12.59 -12.97
C ALA A 21 1.06 14.00 -12.47
N TYR A 22 0.45 14.11 -11.27
CA TYR A 22 0.20 15.38 -10.60
C TYR A 22 1.49 16.18 -10.36
N LEU A 23 2.50 15.55 -9.75
CA LEU A 23 3.76 16.20 -9.44
C LEU A 23 4.52 16.62 -10.71
N ALA A 24 4.57 15.76 -11.71
CA ALA A 24 5.25 16.04 -12.97
C ALA A 24 4.56 17.16 -13.78
N ALA A 25 3.22 17.18 -13.80
CA ALA A 25 2.47 18.27 -14.42
C ALA A 25 2.71 19.61 -13.70
N LYS A 26 2.78 19.62 -12.36
CA LYS A 26 3.18 20.82 -11.59
C LYS A 26 4.58 21.32 -11.91
N GLN A 27 5.49 20.44 -12.33
CA GLN A 27 6.83 20.80 -12.80
C GLN A 27 6.84 21.33 -14.25
N GLY A 28 5.68 21.38 -14.91
CA GLY A 28 5.52 21.90 -16.27
C GLY A 28 5.71 20.87 -17.38
N HIS A 29 5.84 19.58 -17.03
CA HIS A 29 5.93 18.52 -18.03
C HIS A 29 4.59 18.26 -18.71
N ARG A 30 4.61 17.97 -20.01
CA ARG A 30 3.45 17.48 -20.74
C ARG A 30 3.21 16.00 -20.44
N VAL A 31 2.25 15.72 -19.57
CA VAL A 31 1.99 14.38 -19.03
C VAL A 31 0.71 13.80 -19.63
N LEU A 32 0.79 12.55 -20.10
CA LEU A 32 -0.34 11.70 -20.38
C LEU A 32 -0.47 10.64 -19.28
N LEU A 33 -1.63 10.54 -18.65
CA LEU A 33 -2.00 9.50 -17.69
C LEU A 33 -3.05 8.59 -18.30
N CYS A 34 -2.75 7.31 -18.50
CA CYS A 34 -3.68 6.31 -19.03
C CYS A 34 -4.07 5.29 -17.95
N ASP A 35 -5.35 4.93 -17.91
CA ASP A 35 -5.81 3.76 -17.14
C ASP A 35 -6.81 2.94 -17.97
N ARG A 36 -6.76 1.61 -17.83
CA ARG A 36 -7.69 0.70 -18.50
C ARG A 36 -9.12 0.78 -17.97
N ALA A 37 -9.31 1.27 -16.73
CA ALA A 37 -10.59 1.41 -16.08
C ALA A 37 -11.19 2.81 -16.30
N GLU A 38 -12.50 2.91 -16.08
CA GLU A 38 -13.21 4.18 -15.91
C GLU A 38 -13.23 4.56 -14.43
N PHE A 39 -13.10 5.83 -14.13
CA PHE A 39 -13.07 6.36 -12.76
C PHE A 39 -14.39 7.05 -12.41
N PRO A 40 -14.88 6.92 -11.16
CA PRO A 40 -14.25 6.20 -10.03
C PRO A 40 -14.37 4.68 -10.17
N ARG A 41 -13.28 3.96 -9.88
CA ARG A 41 -13.23 2.50 -9.94
C ARG A 41 -12.95 1.86 -8.59
N GLU A 42 -13.47 0.67 -8.38
CA GLU A 42 -13.16 -0.09 -7.19
C GLU A 42 -11.79 -0.78 -7.26
N LYS A 43 -11.12 -0.85 -6.13
CA LYS A 43 -9.85 -1.56 -5.96
C LYS A 43 -9.81 -2.22 -4.58
N THR A 44 -9.62 -3.53 -4.54
CA THR A 44 -9.45 -4.30 -3.31
C THR A 44 -8.31 -3.73 -2.46
N CYS A 45 -8.63 -3.29 -1.25
CA CYS A 45 -7.69 -2.72 -0.28
C CYS A 45 -8.43 -2.35 1.00
N GLY A 46 -7.84 -2.61 2.15
CA GLY A 46 -8.38 -2.13 3.44
C GLY A 46 -8.57 -0.61 3.51
N GLY A 47 -7.87 0.15 2.66
CA GLY A 47 -8.03 1.61 2.55
C GLY A 47 -7.61 2.36 3.80
N GLY A 48 -6.70 1.80 4.60
CA GLY A 48 -6.06 2.52 5.71
C GLY A 48 -4.93 3.40 5.20
N LEU A 49 -4.95 4.67 5.53
CA LEU A 49 -3.87 5.62 5.27
C LEU A 49 -3.28 6.06 6.59
N SER A 50 -2.02 5.73 6.84
CA SER A 50 -1.30 6.20 8.01
C SER A 50 -1.05 7.71 7.91
N ARG A 51 -0.76 8.36 9.03
CA ARG A 51 -0.42 9.80 9.05
C ARG A 51 0.73 10.13 8.11
N LYS A 52 1.76 9.29 8.05
CA LYS A 52 2.89 9.50 7.12
C LYS A 52 2.44 9.43 5.65
N THR A 53 1.42 8.61 5.34
CA THR A 53 0.85 8.53 3.98
C THR A 53 0.11 9.82 3.62
N VAL A 54 -0.75 10.30 4.53
CA VAL A 54 -1.46 11.57 4.33
C VAL A 54 -0.49 12.74 4.24
N GLY A 55 0.58 12.72 5.02
CA GLY A 55 1.61 13.77 5.03
C GLY A 55 2.47 13.87 3.77
N LEU A 56 2.40 12.89 2.84
CA LEU A 56 3.03 13.00 1.52
C LEU A 56 2.22 13.87 0.54
N LEU A 57 0.91 13.99 0.79
CA LEU A 57 0.01 14.73 -0.11
C LEU A 57 0.04 16.22 0.25
N ASP A 58 0.21 17.08 -0.75
CA ASP A 58 0.22 18.54 -0.60
C ASP A 58 -1.17 19.17 -0.89
N PHE A 59 -2.22 18.36 -0.83
CA PHE A 59 -3.61 18.76 -1.00
C PHE A 59 -4.53 18.10 0.03
N ASP A 60 -5.69 18.71 0.26
CA ASP A 60 -6.69 18.20 1.20
C ASP A 60 -7.40 16.95 0.65
N ILE A 61 -7.61 15.97 1.54
CA ILE A 61 -8.31 14.71 1.26
C ILE A 61 -9.58 14.55 2.13
N SER A 62 -10.00 15.59 2.83
CA SER A 62 -11.11 15.55 3.82
C SER A 62 -12.40 14.96 3.24
N ASP A 63 -12.74 15.30 1.99
CA ASP A 63 -13.97 14.87 1.33
C ASP A 63 -14.04 13.35 1.08
N VAL A 64 -12.90 12.65 1.06
CA VAL A 64 -12.84 11.21 0.80
C VAL A 64 -12.57 10.38 2.05
N ILE A 65 -12.47 11.01 3.22
CA ILE A 65 -12.31 10.31 4.49
C ILE A 65 -13.61 9.59 4.87
N GLU A 66 -13.50 8.29 5.07
CA GLU A 66 -14.58 7.47 5.59
C GLU A 66 -14.63 7.53 7.13
N ARG A 67 -13.48 7.33 7.77
CA ARG A 67 -13.31 7.46 9.22
C ARG A 67 -11.94 8.03 9.58
N LYS A 68 -11.87 8.85 10.62
CA LYS A 68 -10.62 9.22 11.30
C LYS A 68 -10.26 8.09 12.24
N ILE A 69 -9.02 7.62 12.19
CA ILE A 69 -8.56 6.48 13.01
C ILE A 69 -7.66 7.02 14.11
N ARG A 70 -8.04 6.83 15.37
CA ARG A 70 -7.28 7.26 16.54
C ARG A 70 -6.34 6.20 17.11
N GLY A 71 -6.52 4.93 16.73
CA GLY A 71 -5.72 3.85 17.27
C GLY A 71 -6.02 2.49 16.68
N ALA A 72 -5.57 1.45 17.35
CA ALA A 72 -5.77 0.08 16.94
C ALA A 72 -6.03 -0.86 18.14
N TRP A 73 -6.80 -1.90 17.89
CA TRP A 73 -6.84 -3.10 18.70
C TRP A 73 -5.91 -4.13 18.07
N LEU A 74 -5.00 -4.65 18.88
CA LEU A 74 -4.06 -5.70 18.50
C LEU A 74 -4.46 -6.95 19.25
N THR A 75 -4.92 -7.99 18.53
CA THR A 75 -5.48 -9.20 19.15
C THR A 75 -4.73 -10.45 18.72
N TYR A 76 -4.91 -11.53 19.48
CA TYR A 76 -4.51 -12.87 19.10
C TYR A 76 -5.70 -13.81 19.18
N LYS A 77 -6.27 -14.21 18.01
CA LYS A 77 -7.48 -15.04 17.88
C LYS A 77 -8.70 -14.45 18.61
N ASN A 78 -8.91 -13.16 18.46
CA ASN A 78 -9.96 -12.40 19.17
C ASN A 78 -9.91 -12.57 20.70
N ARG A 79 -8.72 -12.75 21.24
CA ARG A 79 -8.42 -12.84 22.68
C ARG A 79 -7.21 -11.97 22.98
N ASP A 80 -6.88 -11.79 24.25
CA ASP A 80 -5.65 -11.10 24.65
C ASP A 80 -5.42 -9.75 23.94
N THR A 81 -6.45 -8.91 23.90
CA THR A 81 -6.42 -7.62 23.18
C THR A 81 -5.54 -6.60 23.86
N VAL A 82 -4.70 -5.96 23.09
CA VAL A 82 -3.92 -4.77 23.48
C VAL A 82 -4.48 -3.56 22.75
N VAL A 83 -4.89 -2.54 23.51
CA VAL A 83 -5.35 -1.28 22.94
C VAL A 83 -4.16 -0.36 22.70
N LYS A 84 -4.07 0.17 21.50
CA LYS A 84 -3.09 1.18 21.13
C LYS A 84 -3.80 2.47 20.72
N ASP A 85 -3.68 3.48 21.56
CA ASP A 85 -4.12 4.82 21.22
C ASP A 85 -2.95 5.59 20.61
N LEU A 86 -3.17 6.16 19.43
CA LEU A 86 -2.18 6.96 18.68
C LEU A 86 -2.53 8.46 18.75
N GLY A 87 -3.70 8.80 19.30
CA GLY A 87 -4.19 10.16 19.43
C GLY A 87 -4.23 10.90 18.09
N ALA A 88 -3.83 12.16 18.09
CA ALA A 88 -3.76 13.00 16.89
C ALA A 88 -2.73 12.53 15.84
N ARG A 89 -1.89 11.53 16.17
CA ARG A 89 -0.88 10.95 15.25
C ARG A 89 -1.41 9.78 14.43
N SER A 90 -2.68 9.53 14.49
CA SER A 90 -3.35 8.43 13.79
C SER A 90 -3.46 8.65 12.27
N GLY A 91 -4.20 7.77 11.62
CA GLY A 91 -4.46 7.82 10.19
C GLY A 91 -5.93 8.03 9.88
N VAL A 92 -6.30 7.67 8.66
CA VAL A 92 -7.69 7.70 8.20
C VAL A 92 -8.02 6.43 7.42
N ALA A 93 -9.30 6.10 7.34
CA ALA A 93 -9.82 5.10 6.42
C ALA A 93 -10.50 5.80 5.23
N VAL A 94 -10.25 5.29 4.03
CA VAL A 94 -10.84 5.79 2.78
C VAL A 94 -11.42 4.65 1.95
N LEU A 95 -12.32 4.96 1.01
CA LEU A 95 -12.64 4.08 -0.10
C LEU A 95 -11.70 4.37 -1.27
N ARG A 96 -11.10 3.33 -1.82
CA ARG A 96 -10.15 3.46 -2.93
C ARG A 96 -10.75 4.07 -4.18
N SER A 97 -12.04 3.82 -4.43
CA SER A 97 -12.75 4.44 -5.56
C SER A 97 -12.74 5.97 -5.47
N ARG A 98 -13.02 6.51 -4.28
CA ARG A 98 -13.05 7.96 -4.04
C ARG A 98 -11.66 8.57 -3.92
N PHE A 99 -10.76 7.89 -3.19
CA PHE A 99 -9.39 8.38 -2.97
C PHE A 99 -8.57 8.40 -4.26
N ASP A 100 -8.63 7.32 -5.07
CA ASP A 100 -7.90 7.25 -6.33
C ASP A 100 -8.44 8.29 -7.33
N ALA A 101 -9.77 8.47 -7.42
CA ALA A 101 -10.39 9.50 -8.26
C ALA A 101 -9.96 10.92 -7.87
N LEU A 102 -9.92 11.23 -6.58
CA LEU A 102 -9.43 12.53 -6.11
C LEU A 102 -8.01 12.82 -6.60
N ILE A 103 -7.10 11.83 -6.55
CA ILE A 103 -5.71 12.04 -7.02
C ILE A 103 -5.68 12.25 -8.54
N VAL A 104 -6.51 11.52 -9.30
CA VAL A 104 -6.66 11.71 -10.75
C VAL A 104 -7.17 13.12 -11.07
N ASP A 105 -8.19 13.59 -10.34
CA ASP A 105 -8.72 14.95 -10.52
C ASP A 105 -7.66 16.02 -10.22
N ARG A 106 -6.81 15.79 -9.19
CA ARG A 106 -5.67 16.68 -8.89
C ARG A 106 -4.63 16.67 -10.00
N ALA A 107 -4.33 15.49 -10.59
CA ALA A 107 -3.42 15.40 -11.72
C ALA A 107 -3.96 16.13 -12.96
N HIS A 108 -5.23 15.93 -13.27
CA HIS A 108 -5.91 16.64 -14.37
C HIS A 108 -5.93 18.16 -14.14
N GLY A 109 -6.30 18.59 -12.93
CA GLY A 109 -6.30 20.00 -12.56
C GLY A 109 -4.91 20.66 -12.57
N ALA A 110 -3.83 19.88 -12.44
CA ALA A 110 -2.44 20.34 -12.59
C ALA A 110 -1.98 20.39 -14.07
N GLY A 111 -2.79 19.92 -15.02
CA GLY A 111 -2.50 19.95 -16.47
C GLY A 111 -2.12 18.60 -17.08
N ALA A 112 -2.17 17.49 -16.34
CA ALA A 112 -2.01 16.16 -16.95
C ALA A 112 -3.24 15.81 -17.80
N GLU A 113 -3.02 15.29 -19.01
CA GLU A 113 -4.09 14.71 -19.81
C GLU A 113 -4.43 13.32 -19.25
N PHE A 114 -5.68 13.10 -18.87
CA PHE A 114 -6.14 11.80 -18.39
C PHE A 114 -6.99 11.09 -19.43
N ARG A 115 -6.61 9.85 -19.76
CA ARG A 115 -7.39 8.94 -20.62
C ARG A 115 -7.77 7.69 -19.85
N GLN A 116 -9.04 7.57 -19.53
CA GLN A 116 -9.64 6.33 -19.01
C GLN A 116 -10.00 5.39 -20.16
N SER A 117 -10.33 4.11 -19.84
CA SER A 117 -10.56 3.05 -20.84
C SER A 117 -9.40 2.92 -21.83
N CYS A 118 -8.19 3.28 -21.41
CA CYS A 118 -6.96 3.34 -22.19
C CYS A 118 -5.96 2.29 -21.69
N ALA A 119 -6.09 1.07 -22.19
CA ALA A 119 -5.25 -0.05 -21.79
C ALA A 119 -3.93 -0.09 -22.55
N PHE A 120 -2.81 -0.32 -21.87
CA PHE A 120 -1.52 -0.64 -22.49
C PHE A 120 -1.61 -1.96 -23.26
N GLN A 121 -1.02 -2.01 -24.43
CA GLN A 121 -0.93 -3.20 -25.28
C GLN A 121 0.53 -3.61 -25.55
N SER A 122 1.34 -2.65 -26.00
CA SER A 122 2.76 -2.86 -26.27
C SER A 122 3.53 -1.53 -26.26
N ALA A 123 4.85 -1.60 -26.23
CA ALA A 123 5.68 -0.43 -26.45
C ALA A 123 7.03 -0.81 -27.07
N ARG A 124 7.67 0.13 -27.78
CA ARG A 124 9.03 -0.04 -28.29
C ARG A 124 9.83 1.24 -28.09
N ARG A 125 11.11 1.11 -27.85
CA ARG A 125 12.04 2.25 -27.85
C ARG A 125 12.45 2.59 -29.27
N THR A 126 12.45 3.88 -29.56
CA THR A 126 12.91 4.42 -30.85
C THR A 126 13.81 5.61 -30.57
N GLY A 127 15.12 5.38 -30.48
CA GLY A 127 16.08 6.37 -29.99
C GLY A 127 15.84 6.72 -28.52
N ASP A 128 15.66 8.01 -28.22
CA ASP A 128 15.38 8.52 -26.89
C ASP A 128 13.85 8.63 -26.61
N LEU A 129 13.02 8.10 -27.50
CA LEU A 129 11.56 8.09 -27.37
C LEU A 129 11.04 6.67 -27.12
N VAL A 130 9.84 6.60 -26.59
CA VAL A 130 9.05 5.37 -26.46
C VAL A 130 7.74 5.53 -27.23
N GLU A 131 7.52 4.65 -28.19
CA GLU A 131 6.24 4.50 -28.87
C GLU A 131 5.39 3.48 -28.10
N ILE A 132 4.21 3.86 -27.68
CA ILE A 132 3.32 3.11 -26.81
C ILE A 132 2.01 2.87 -27.53
N THR A 133 1.67 1.62 -27.78
CA THR A 133 0.37 1.22 -28.31
C THR A 133 -0.59 0.98 -27.14
N THR A 134 -1.71 1.69 -27.17
CA THR A 134 -2.80 1.55 -26.22
C THR A 134 -4.11 1.23 -26.94
N SER A 135 -5.14 0.82 -26.19
CA SER A 135 -6.48 0.68 -26.78
C SER A 135 -7.07 2.00 -27.30
N GLY A 136 -6.52 3.14 -26.84
CA GLY A 136 -6.87 4.50 -27.29
C GLY A 136 -6.00 5.03 -28.42
N GLY A 137 -5.14 4.19 -29.04
CA GLY A 137 -4.25 4.54 -30.14
C GLY A 137 -2.77 4.61 -29.78
N LEU A 138 -1.96 5.05 -30.75
CA LEU A 138 -0.52 5.23 -30.60
C LEU A 138 -0.20 6.53 -29.84
N VAL A 139 0.76 6.43 -28.94
CA VAL A 139 1.28 7.53 -28.12
C VAL A 139 2.80 7.53 -28.21
N THR A 140 3.41 8.70 -28.36
CA THR A 140 4.87 8.85 -28.31
C THR A 140 5.26 9.72 -27.10
N ALA A 141 6.23 9.26 -26.31
CA ALA A 141 6.70 9.99 -25.13
C ALA A 141 8.22 9.86 -24.95
N ARG A 142 8.83 10.82 -24.24
CA ARG A 142 10.24 10.74 -23.85
C ARG A 142 10.44 9.72 -22.72
N TYR A 143 9.50 9.65 -21.78
CA TYR A 143 9.52 8.69 -20.67
C TYR A 143 8.25 7.85 -20.61
N LEU A 144 8.41 6.57 -20.27
CA LEU A 144 7.31 5.66 -19.96
C LEU A 144 7.39 5.26 -18.49
N ILE A 145 6.33 5.57 -17.76
CA ILE A 145 6.20 5.26 -16.34
C ILE A 145 5.18 4.14 -16.15
N ALA A 146 5.64 3.00 -15.63
CA ALA A 146 4.79 1.86 -15.30
C ALA A 146 4.27 1.99 -13.87
N ALA A 147 2.98 2.25 -13.71
CA ALA A 147 2.26 2.31 -12.44
C ALA A 147 0.97 1.46 -12.47
N ASP A 148 0.95 0.45 -13.36
CA ASP A 148 -0.20 -0.41 -13.70
C ASP A 148 -0.40 -1.59 -12.73
N GLY A 149 0.18 -1.49 -11.55
CA GLY A 149 -0.10 -2.37 -10.41
C GLY A 149 0.69 -3.68 -10.40
N VAL A 150 0.33 -4.58 -9.48
CA VAL A 150 1.10 -5.82 -9.22
C VAL A 150 1.23 -6.72 -10.43
N PHE A 151 0.23 -6.78 -11.30
CA PHE A 151 0.24 -7.54 -12.56
C PHE A 151 0.63 -6.66 -13.76
N SER A 152 1.56 -5.74 -13.56
CA SER A 152 2.01 -4.79 -14.56
C SER A 152 2.34 -5.44 -15.90
N GLN A 153 1.61 -5.02 -16.94
CA GLN A 153 1.85 -5.43 -18.33
C GLN A 153 3.08 -4.73 -18.88
N VAL A 154 3.30 -3.46 -18.54
CA VAL A 154 4.49 -2.72 -18.94
C VAL A 154 5.76 -3.39 -18.41
N ARG A 155 5.80 -3.71 -17.09
CA ARG A 155 6.92 -4.45 -16.52
C ARG A 155 7.13 -5.79 -17.20
N THR A 156 6.06 -6.55 -17.43
CA THR A 156 6.14 -7.87 -18.06
C THR A 156 6.67 -7.78 -19.49
N HIS A 157 6.24 -6.76 -20.23
CA HIS A 157 6.67 -6.53 -21.61
C HIS A 157 8.19 -6.28 -21.71
N PHE A 158 8.77 -5.46 -20.84
CA PHE A 158 10.18 -5.08 -20.90
C PHE A 158 11.12 -6.00 -20.11
N PHE A 159 10.66 -6.57 -18.98
CA PHE A 159 11.52 -7.31 -18.05
C PHE A 159 11.13 -8.78 -17.90
N GLY A 160 10.07 -9.22 -18.55
CA GLY A 160 9.53 -10.58 -18.45
C GLY A 160 8.78 -10.85 -17.16
N THR A 161 8.38 -12.10 -16.97
CA THR A 161 7.66 -12.57 -15.79
C THR A 161 8.59 -12.80 -14.59
N GLY A 162 8.00 -12.96 -13.38
CA GLY A 162 8.75 -13.31 -12.17
C GLY A 162 9.62 -12.23 -11.56
N VAL A 163 9.55 -10.98 -12.07
CA VAL A 163 10.29 -9.83 -11.53
C VAL A 163 9.85 -9.48 -10.11
N VAL A 164 8.55 -9.53 -9.83
CA VAL A 164 7.97 -9.20 -8.53
C VAL A 164 7.41 -10.45 -7.86
N ALA A 165 7.76 -10.64 -6.58
CA ALA A 165 7.10 -11.60 -5.71
C ALA A 165 5.88 -10.95 -5.07
N TYR A 166 4.81 -11.69 -4.95
CA TYR A 166 3.58 -11.21 -4.32
C TYR A 166 3.01 -12.23 -3.34
N ALA A 167 2.19 -11.73 -2.43
CA ALA A 167 1.46 -12.51 -1.46
C ALA A 167 -0.05 -12.30 -1.62
N PRO A 168 -0.86 -13.32 -1.33
CA PRO A 168 -2.31 -13.20 -1.43
C PRO A 168 -2.87 -12.36 -0.28
N ALA A 169 -3.91 -11.61 -0.58
CA ALA A 169 -4.79 -10.97 0.38
C ALA A 169 -6.24 -11.12 -0.11
N VAL A 170 -7.15 -11.39 0.82
CA VAL A 170 -8.58 -11.44 0.54
C VAL A 170 -9.32 -10.61 1.57
N GLU A 171 -10.40 -9.98 1.13
CA GLU A 171 -11.24 -9.16 1.98
C GLU A 171 -12.72 -9.41 1.75
N ALA A 172 -13.51 -9.03 2.73
CA ALA A 172 -14.96 -9.01 2.67
C ALA A 172 -15.46 -7.64 3.13
N TRP A 173 -16.44 -7.10 2.43
CA TRP A 173 -17.21 -5.96 2.91
C TRP A 173 -18.44 -6.50 3.60
N ILE A 174 -18.57 -6.21 4.88
CA ILE A 174 -19.66 -6.71 5.74
C ILE A 174 -20.48 -5.50 6.21
N TYR A 175 -21.68 -5.37 5.69
CA TYR A 175 -22.58 -4.30 6.10
C TYR A 175 -23.16 -4.60 7.48
N VAL A 176 -23.05 -3.65 8.39
CA VAL A 176 -23.40 -3.82 9.79
C VAL A 176 -24.23 -2.64 10.29
N PRO A 177 -25.06 -2.82 11.34
CA PRO A 177 -25.75 -1.73 12.00
C PRO A 177 -24.79 -0.68 12.57
N PRO A 178 -25.21 0.60 12.67
CA PRO A 178 -24.39 1.68 13.23
C PRO A 178 -23.78 1.36 14.59
N ALA A 179 -24.53 0.69 15.48
CA ALA A 179 -24.02 0.32 16.81
C ALA A 179 -22.76 -0.56 16.77
N ILE A 180 -22.61 -1.44 15.75
CA ILE A 180 -21.38 -2.21 15.57
C ILE A 180 -20.25 -1.32 15.08
N LEU A 181 -20.52 -0.38 14.18
CA LEU A 181 -19.52 0.58 13.70
C LEU A 181 -19.02 1.50 14.83
N ASP A 182 -19.93 1.94 15.68
CA ASP A 182 -19.63 2.83 16.81
C ASP A 182 -18.81 2.11 17.89
N ALA A 183 -19.01 0.80 18.07
CA ALA A 183 -18.22 -0.03 18.99
C ALA A 183 -16.72 -0.07 18.61
N PHE A 184 -16.35 0.28 17.40
CA PHE A 184 -14.93 0.42 16.99
C PHE A 184 -14.26 1.67 17.57
N GLU A 185 -15.00 2.65 18.11
CA GLU A 185 -14.44 3.85 18.76
C GLU A 185 -13.32 4.52 17.96
N ASP A 186 -13.47 4.61 16.64
CA ASP A 186 -12.45 5.11 15.72
C ASP A 186 -11.12 4.32 15.76
N ARG A 187 -11.17 3.03 16.03
CA ARG A 187 -10.01 2.14 15.97
C ARG A 187 -10.13 1.15 14.82
N VAL A 188 -8.99 0.69 14.33
CA VAL A 188 -8.87 -0.48 13.47
C VAL A 188 -8.48 -1.69 14.31
N LEU A 189 -8.74 -2.90 13.80
CA LEU A 189 -8.32 -4.12 14.47
C LEU A 189 -7.30 -4.86 13.60
N PHE A 190 -6.25 -5.38 14.26
CA PHE A 190 -5.31 -6.33 13.71
C PHE A 190 -5.27 -7.59 14.57
N ASP A 191 -5.57 -8.74 13.98
CA ASP A 191 -5.47 -10.05 14.65
C ASP A 191 -4.28 -10.85 14.12
N PHE A 192 -3.37 -11.19 15.01
CA PHE A 192 -2.14 -11.90 14.66
C PHE A 192 -2.22 -13.41 14.83
N GLY A 193 -3.37 -13.98 15.14
CA GLY A 193 -3.55 -15.42 15.35
C GLY A 193 -4.52 -16.10 14.39
N GLY A 194 -5.36 -15.32 13.71
CA GLY A 194 -6.38 -15.82 12.79
C GLY A 194 -5.82 -16.22 11.42
N MET A 195 -4.64 -15.70 11.05
CA MET A 195 -3.98 -16.01 9.78
C MET A 195 -2.54 -16.48 10.01
N PRO A 196 -2.15 -17.70 9.58
CA PRO A 196 -0.76 -18.15 9.64
C PRO A 196 0.18 -17.26 8.82
N ARG A 197 1.29 -16.88 9.44
CA ARG A 197 2.35 -16.06 8.81
C ARG A 197 1.83 -14.77 8.18
N GLY A 198 0.86 -14.14 8.86
CA GLY A 198 0.21 -12.94 8.42
C GLY A 198 -0.69 -12.39 9.52
N TYR A 199 -1.73 -11.67 9.15
CA TYR A 199 -2.69 -11.13 10.09
C TYR A 199 -4.08 -11.00 9.45
N GLY A 200 -5.11 -10.92 10.30
CA GLY A 200 -6.43 -10.45 9.92
C GLY A 200 -6.60 -8.96 10.27
N TRP A 201 -7.43 -8.27 9.52
CA TRP A 201 -7.78 -6.88 9.84
C TRP A 201 -9.29 -6.64 9.80
N ILE A 202 -9.73 -5.64 10.57
CA ILE A 202 -11.07 -5.07 10.47
C ILE A 202 -10.93 -3.55 10.47
N PHE A 203 -11.33 -2.90 9.37
CA PHE A 203 -11.28 -1.46 9.18
C PHE A 203 -12.70 -0.90 9.01
N PRO A 204 -13.19 -0.12 9.98
CA PRO A 204 -14.52 0.46 9.89
C PRO A 204 -14.57 1.54 8.80
N LYS A 205 -15.65 1.52 8.04
CA LYS A 205 -16.05 2.54 7.08
C LYS A 205 -17.32 3.24 7.60
N LYS A 206 -17.95 4.09 6.79
CA LYS A 206 -19.19 4.78 7.19
C LYS A 206 -20.36 3.83 7.43
N ASP A 207 -20.48 2.77 6.62
CA ASP A 207 -21.64 1.88 6.56
C ASP A 207 -21.30 0.39 6.60
N HIS A 208 -20.02 0.02 6.54
CA HIS A 208 -19.56 -1.36 6.54
C HIS A 208 -18.21 -1.52 7.23
N LEU A 209 -17.86 -2.77 7.49
CA LEU A 209 -16.52 -3.18 7.90
C LEU A 209 -15.79 -3.79 6.70
N ASN A 210 -14.59 -3.31 6.41
CA ASN A 210 -13.67 -4.00 5.53
C ASN A 210 -12.87 -4.99 6.39
N VAL A 211 -13.16 -6.28 6.18
CA VAL A 211 -12.58 -7.39 6.94
C VAL A 211 -11.72 -8.22 6.02
N GLY A 212 -10.49 -8.52 6.38
CA GLY A 212 -9.65 -9.29 5.49
C GLY A 212 -8.52 -10.03 6.19
N VAL A 213 -7.81 -10.85 5.41
CA VAL A 213 -6.60 -11.56 5.84
C VAL A 213 -5.51 -11.42 4.79
N PHE A 214 -4.28 -11.39 5.28
CA PHE A 214 -3.07 -11.30 4.47
C PHE A 214 -2.03 -12.27 5.01
N SER A 215 -1.27 -12.93 4.13
CA SER A 215 -0.12 -13.74 4.50
C SER A 215 1.08 -13.42 3.62
N ILE A 216 2.27 -13.34 4.22
CA ILE A 216 3.53 -13.18 3.48
C ILE A 216 3.95 -14.45 2.72
N TYR A 217 3.20 -15.53 2.88
CA TYR A 217 3.39 -16.79 2.16
C TYR A 217 2.14 -17.14 1.37
N THR A 218 2.33 -17.76 0.22
CA THR A 218 1.21 -18.26 -0.59
C THR A 218 0.49 -19.39 0.16
N THR A 219 -0.84 -19.30 0.27
CA THR A 219 -1.69 -20.38 0.76
C THR A 219 -2.87 -20.56 -0.19
N GLN A 220 -3.20 -21.83 -0.48
CA GLN A 220 -4.38 -22.16 -1.28
C GLN A 220 -5.69 -21.95 -0.50
N GLU A 221 -5.63 -21.93 0.83
CA GLU A 221 -6.78 -21.90 1.73
C GLU A 221 -7.08 -20.47 2.27
N ILE A 222 -6.60 -19.43 1.58
CA ILE A 222 -6.73 -18.06 2.12
C ILE A 222 -8.21 -17.65 2.34
N ASN A 223 -9.12 -18.14 1.51
CA ASN A 223 -10.56 -17.89 1.67
C ASN A 223 -11.13 -18.58 2.91
N ASP A 224 -10.63 -19.79 3.26
CA ASP A 224 -11.04 -20.49 4.47
C ASP A 224 -10.51 -19.79 5.71
N HIS A 225 -9.29 -19.26 5.64
CA HIS A 225 -8.75 -18.41 6.70
C HIS A 225 -9.58 -17.14 6.89
N LEU A 226 -10.06 -16.48 5.82
CA LEU A 226 -10.95 -15.34 5.96
C LEU A 226 -12.28 -15.73 6.61
N ARG A 227 -12.90 -16.84 6.19
CA ARG A 227 -14.11 -17.35 6.83
C ARG A 227 -13.89 -17.67 8.32
N GLY A 228 -12.78 -18.35 8.63
CA GLY A 228 -12.38 -18.64 10.00
C GLY A 228 -12.14 -17.38 10.83
N PHE A 229 -11.52 -16.36 10.24
CA PHE A 229 -11.30 -15.08 10.90
C PHE A 229 -12.62 -14.35 11.20
N ILE A 230 -13.55 -14.29 10.24
CA ILE A 230 -14.89 -13.70 10.44
C ILE A 230 -15.64 -14.45 11.56
N ALA A 231 -15.52 -15.79 11.62
CA ALA A 231 -16.17 -16.61 12.62
C ALA A 231 -15.68 -16.38 14.06
N LEU A 232 -14.49 -15.78 14.24
CA LEU A 232 -14.01 -15.37 15.56
C LEU A 232 -14.81 -14.22 16.17
N TYR A 233 -15.62 -13.52 15.36
CA TYR A 233 -16.41 -12.35 15.77
C TYR A 233 -17.90 -12.67 15.65
N PRO A 234 -18.62 -13.02 16.75
CA PRO A 234 -20.00 -13.48 16.69
C PRO A 234 -20.96 -12.46 16.04
N GLY A 235 -20.69 -11.17 16.19
CA GLY A 235 -21.46 -10.10 15.56
C GLY A 235 -21.34 -10.08 14.03
N LEU A 236 -20.27 -10.66 13.46
CA LEU A 236 -20.01 -10.74 12.03
C LEU A 236 -20.37 -12.11 11.45
N ALA A 237 -20.19 -13.18 12.22
CA ALA A 237 -20.36 -14.57 11.77
C ALA A 237 -21.76 -14.89 11.24
N LYS A 238 -22.79 -14.16 11.71
CA LYS A 238 -24.21 -14.35 11.32
C LYS A 238 -24.62 -13.50 10.12
N ARG A 239 -23.71 -12.72 9.53
CA ARG A 239 -24.03 -11.84 8.40
C ARG A 239 -24.02 -12.59 7.08
N THR A 240 -24.98 -12.26 6.21
CA THR A 240 -25.15 -12.87 4.88
C THR A 240 -24.86 -11.88 3.75
N ASP A 241 -24.91 -10.58 4.01
CA ASP A 241 -24.57 -9.54 3.02
C ASP A 241 -23.06 -9.29 3.05
N ILE A 242 -22.33 -10.16 2.36
CA ILE A 242 -20.87 -10.20 2.33
C ILE A 242 -20.40 -10.20 0.87
N LYS A 243 -19.59 -9.19 0.51
CA LYS A 243 -18.93 -9.10 -0.80
C LYS A 243 -17.45 -9.49 -0.66
N TYR A 244 -17.10 -10.67 -1.17
CA TYR A 244 -15.71 -11.17 -1.15
C TYR A 244 -14.90 -10.62 -2.33
N ARG A 245 -13.65 -10.27 -2.07
CA ARG A 245 -12.70 -9.79 -3.06
C ARG A 245 -11.29 -10.27 -2.73
N GLY A 246 -10.50 -10.56 -3.76
CA GLY A 246 -9.11 -10.95 -3.57
C GLY A 246 -8.17 -10.13 -4.43
N TYR A 247 -6.95 -9.95 -3.95
CA TYR A 247 -5.88 -9.32 -4.69
C TYR A 247 -4.49 -9.80 -4.24
N ALA A 248 -3.47 -9.48 -5.04
CA ALA A 248 -2.09 -9.76 -4.70
C ALA A 248 -1.39 -8.51 -4.18
N ILE A 249 -0.59 -8.64 -3.13
CA ILE A 249 0.26 -7.59 -2.57
C ILE A 249 1.69 -7.83 -3.06
N PRO A 250 2.33 -6.88 -3.76
CA PRO A 250 3.67 -7.03 -4.32
C PRO A 250 4.74 -6.76 -3.26
N LEU A 251 5.29 -7.79 -2.66
CA LEU A 251 6.19 -7.67 -1.51
C LEU A 251 7.67 -7.44 -1.87
N ARG A 252 8.09 -7.73 -3.09
CA ARG A 252 9.52 -7.68 -3.42
C ARG A 252 9.77 -7.70 -4.91
N ASN A 253 10.64 -6.81 -5.37
CA ASN A 253 11.27 -6.91 -6.68
C ASN A 253 12.50 -7.84 -6.59
N ARG A 254 12.43 -9.00 -7.25
CA ARG A 254 13.46 -10.05 -7.18
C ARG A 254 14.70 -9.72 -8.00
N LYS A 255 14.54 -8.93 -9.06
CA LYS A 255 15.63 -8.55 -9.97
C LYS A 255 16.30 -7.23 -9.58
N GLY A 256 15.69 -6.45 -8.66
CA GLY A 256 16.19 -5.12 -8.27
C GLY A 256 16.19 -4.10 -9.41
N VAL A 257 15.35 -4.30 -10.43
CA VAL A 257 15.23 -3.41 -11.57
C VAL A 257 14.04 -2.50 -11.36
N TYR A 258 14.28 -1.21 -11.24
CA TYR A 258 13.27 -0.17 -11.02
C TYR A 258 13.25 0.84 -12.15
N GLN A 259 14.34 0.91 -12.91
CA GLN A 259 14.57 1.80 -14.02
C GLN A 259 15.43 1.11 -15.07
N ASP A 260 15.10 1.35 -16.34
CA ASP A 260 15.94 1.01 -17.50
C ASP A 260 15.84 2.14 -18.50
N GLY A 261 16.84 3.05 -18.49
CA GLY A 261 16.81 4.27 -19.29
C GLY A 261 15.58 5.12 -18.95
N ASN A 262 14.80 5.40 -19.96
CA ASN A 262 13.58 6.20 -19.89
C ASN A 262 12.30 5.39 -19.51
N LEU A 263 12.46 4.16 -19.07
CA LEU A 263 11.38 3.33 -18.51
C LEU A 263 11.56 3.20 -16.99
N TRP A 264 10.55 3.62 -16.20
CA TRP A 264 10.57 3.59 -14.75
C TRP A 264 9.36 2.82 -14.19
N LEU A 265 9.57 2.08 -13.09
CA LEU A 265 8.53 1.33 -12.40
C LEU A 265 8.18 2.01 -11.08
N LEU A 266 6.89 2.24 -10.80
CA LEU A 266 6.40 2.87 -9.58
C LEU A 266 5.44 1.94 -8.80
N GLY A 267 5.36 2.13 -7.51
CA GLY A 267 4.40 1.47 -6.63
C GLY A 267 4.38 -0.04 -6.78
N ASP A 268 3.19 -0.60 -6.91
CA ASP A 268 2.99 -2.06 -7.03
C ASP A 268 3.66 -2.65 -8.28
N ALA A 269 3.77 -1.89 -9.37
CA ALA A 269 4.48 -2.33 -10.57
C ALA A 269 5.97 -2.54 -10.32
N ALA A 270 6.56 -1.80 -9.38
CA ALA A 270 7.95 -1.95 -8.94
C ALA A 270 8.13 -2.97 -7.81
N GLY A 271 7.04 -3.43 -7.18
CA GLY A 271 7.09 -4.33 -6.02
C GLY A 271 7.28 -3.60 -4.69
N PHE A 272 6.72 -2.40 -4.56
CA PHE A 272 6.88 -1.53 -3.41
C PHE A 272 5.70 -1.61 -2.43
N ALA A 273 5.40 -2.79 -1.90
CA ALA A 273 4.56 -2.91 -0.73
C ALA A 273 5.39 -3.37 0.47
N GLU A 274 5.16 -2.72 1.58
CA GLU A 274 5.81 -3.04 2.85
C GLU A 274 5.27 -4.38 3.37
N SER A 275 6.16 -5.27 3.84
CA SER A 275 5.81 -6.67 4.11
C SER A 275 5.17 -6.91 5.47
N PHE A 276 5.27 -5.98 6.43
CA PHE A 276 4.80 -6.17 7.79
C PHE A 276 3.31 -5.81 7.95
N TYR A 277 2.92 -4.62 7.49
CA TYR A 277 1.53 -4.13 7.53
C TYR A 277 0.82 -4.18 6.16
N GLY A 278 1.54 -4.54 5.09
CA GLY A 278 1.01 -4.50 3.74
C GLY A 278 0.81 -3.07 3.20
N GLU A 279 1.59 -2.09 3.68
CA GLU A 279 1.43 -0.67 3.39
C GLU A 279 1.94 -0.32 1.97
N GLY A 280 1.12 -0.60 0.94
CA GLY A 280 1.45 -0.33 -0.46
C GLY A 280 1.23 1.13 -0.88
N ILE A 281 0.17 1.79 -0.36
CA ILE A 281 -0.17 3.17 -0.78
C ILE A 281 0.93 4.14 -0.37
N TYR A 282 1.45 4.08 0.85
CA TYR A 282 2.55 4.92 1.31
C TYR A 282 3.78 4.81 0.41
N PHE A 283 4.26 3.57 0.18
CA PHE A 283 5.45 3.36 -0.64
C PHE A 283 5.19 3.67 -2.12
N GLY A 284 3.95 3.50 -2.57
CA GLY A 284 3.51 3.93 -3.89
C GLY A 284 3.63 5.44 -4.08
N LEU A 285 3.06 6.25 -3.17
CA LEU A 285 3.15 7.71 -3.17
C LEU A 285 4.60 8.18 -2.99
N LYS A 286 5.35 7.56 -2.06
CA LYS A 286 6.77 7.87 -1.84
C LYS A 286 7.60 7.60 -3.09
N SER A 287 7.37 6.51 -3.80
CA SER A 287 8.05 6.24 -5.07
C SER A 287 7.72 7.27 -6.15
N ALA A 288 6.48 7.78 -6.16
CA ALA A 288 6.05 8.86 -7.06
C ALA A 288 6.78 10.17 -6.74
N THR A 289 6.91 10.53 -5.45
CA THR A 289 7.67 11.71 -5.02
C THR A 289 9.14 11.61 -5.43
N ILE A 290 9.77 10.45 -5.18
CA ILE A 290 11.16 10.20 -5.57
C ILE A 290 11.34 10.25 -7.09
N ALA A 291 10.37 9.72 -7.84
CA ALA A 291 10.41 9.77 -9.31
C ALA A 291 10.27 11.21 -9.82
N ALA A 292 9.44 12.04 -9.22
CA ALA A 292 9.31 13.46 -9.58
C ALA A 292 10.59 14.26 -9.27
N GLU A 293 11.26 13.97 -8.12
CA GLU A 293 12.58 14.55 -7.80
C GLU A 293 13.63 14.14 -8.85
N ALA A 294 13.68 12.85 -9.19
CA ALA A 294 14.60 12.33 -10.20
C ALA A 294 14.32 12.91 -11.59
N MET A 295 13.07 13.16 -11.93
CA MET A 295 12.67 13.78 -13.19
C MET A 295 13.22 15.20 -13.30
N GLY A 296 13.12 15.99 -12.25
CA GLY A 296 13.74 17.34 -12.19
C GLY A 296 15.26 17.32 -12.33
N GLU A 297 15.95 16.29 -11.80
CA GLU A 297 17.41 16.18 -11.91
C GLU A 297 17.90 15.69 -13.29
N ALA A 298 17.16 14.83 -13.94
CA ALA A 298 17.66 14.03 -15.07
C ALA A 298 16.77 14.02 -16.31
N PHE A 299 15.82 14.95 -16.45
CA PHE A 299 14.86 14.96 -17.56
C PHE A 299 15.55 14.96 -18.93
N ASP A 300 16.62 15.73 -19.09
CA ASP A 300 17.37 15.79 -20.36
C ASP A 300 18.43 14.70 -20.49
N ARG A 301 18.51 13.79 -19.53
CA ARG A 301 19.47 12.68 -19.48
C ARG A 301 18.78 11.35 -19.25
N PRO A 302 18.00 10.84 -20.23
CA PRO A 302 17.14 9.67 -20.05
C PRO A 302 17.88 8.38 -19.67
N ARG A 303 19.21 8.33 -19.87
CA ARG A 303 20.07 7.20 -19.45
C ARG A 303 20.65 7.33 -18.05
N ASP A 304 20.47 8.47 -17.37
CA ASP A 304 20.89 8.66 -15.99
C ASP A 304 20.06 7.75 -15.06
N MET A 305 20.73 7.13 -14.10
CA MET A 305 20.09 6.24 -13.10
C MET A 305 19.61 7.00 -11.86
N ALA A 306 19.24 8.29 -12.00
CA ALA A 306 18.83 9.17 -10.91
C ALA A 306 17.73 8.55 -10.06
N TYR A 307 16.66 8.04 -10.69
CA TYR A 307 15.55 7.43 -9.96
C TYR A 307 16.00 6.23 -9.10
N THR A 308 16.77 5.30 -9.66
CA THR A 308 17.29 4.14 -8.91
C THR A 308 18.25 4.57 -7.78
N ARG A 309 19.05 5.62 -7.99
CA ARG A 309 19.96 6.17 -6.98
C ARG A 309 19.16 6.74 -5.79
N LEU A 310 18.15 7.56 -6.08
CA LEU A 310 17.30 8.15 -5.05
C LEU A 310 16.45 7.10 -4.31
N LEU A 311 15.93 6.09 -5.01
CA LEU A 311 15.23 4.96 -4.37
C LEU A 311 16.12 4.24 -3.35
N ARG A 312 17.40 3.99 -3.69
CA ARG A 312 18.38 3.36 -2.78
C ARG A 312 18.65 4.23 -1.56
N ARG A 313 18.75 5.55 -1.74
CA ARG A 313 18.97 6.52 -0.65
C ARG A 313 17.78 6.55 0.32
N ASP A 314 16.55 6.62 -0.18
CA ASP A 314 15.40 7.08 0.60
C ASP A 314 14.36 6.00 0.93
N MET A 315 14.40 4.82 0.27
CA MET A 315 13.30 3.87 0.38
C MET A 315 13.70 2.39 0.44
N LEU A 316 14.63 1.92 -0.41
CA LEU A 316 14.86 0.47 -0.56
C LEU A 316 15.43 -0.19 0.69
N THR A 317 16.24 0.52 1.47
CA THR A 317 16.77 0.02 2.75
C THR A 317 15.63 -0.25 3.73
N ASP A 318 14.65 0.66 3.82
CA ASP A 318 13.52 0.52 4.73
C ASP A 318 12.61 -0.65 4.32
N LEU A 319 12.32 -0.80 3.02
CA LEU A 319 11.61 -1.96 2.48
C LEU A 319 12.34 -3.29 2.74
N HIS A 320 13.66 -3.33 2.66
CA HIS A 320 14.44 -4.52 2.98
C HIS A 320 14.25 -4.93 4.45
N TYR A 321 14.39 -3.99 5.38
CA TYR A 321 14.20 -4.25 6.80
C TYR A 321 12.75 -4.57 7.17
N SER A 322 11.77 -4.03 6.46
CA SER A 322 10.37 -4.44 6.62
C SER A 322 10.19 -5.93 6.34
N GLY A 323 10.81 -6.43 5.28
CA GLY A 323 10.81 -7.87 4.97
C GLY A 323 11.48 -8.73 6.04
N LEU A 324 12.55 -8.26 6.67
CA LEU A 324 13.20 -8.95 7.79
C LEU A 324 12.31 -8.95 9.03
N ASN A 325 11.73 -7.80 9.40
CA ASN A 325 10.80 -7.67 10.52
C ASN A 325 9.59 -8.59 10.36
N ALA A 326 8.99 -8.61 9.16
CA ALA A 326 7.84 -9.45 8.85
C ALA A 326 8.18 -10.95 8.98
N ARG A 327 9.30 -11.39 8.41
CA ARG A 327 9.73 -12.79 8.52
C ARG A 327 9.98 -13.19 9.96
N LEU A 328 10.71 -12.38 10.73
CA LEU A 328 11.02 -12.68 12.12
C LEU A 328 9.74 -12.79 12.95
N PHE A 329 8.86 -11.79 12.86
CA PHE A 329 7.62 -11.75 13.62
C PHE A 329 6.66 -12.89 13.23
N PHE A 330 6.38 -13.04 11.94
CA PHE A 330 5.39 -14.00 11.45
C PHE A 330 5.87 -15.46 11.48
N SER A 331 7.18 -15.71 11.56
CA SER A 331 7.69 -17.08 11.79
C SER A 331 7.43 -17.56 13.22
N PHE A 332 7.35 -16.63 14.19
CA PHE A 332 7.11 -16.92 15.62
C PHE A 332 5.90 -16.14 16.14
N GLN A 333 4.83 -16.11 15.40
CA GLN A 333 3.68 -15.21 15.52
C GLN A 333 3.08 -15.17 16.95
N LYS A 334 2.86 -16.36 17.58
CA LYS A 334 2.36 -16.43 18.96
C LYS A 334 3.36 -15.82 19.94
N LEU A 335 4.64 -16.20 19.85
CA LEU A 335 5.70 -15.65 20.69
C LEU A 335 5.85 -14.14 20.44
N GLY A 336 5.83 -13.71 19.16
CA GLY A 336 5.86 -12.31 18.77
C GLY A 336 4.74 -11.50 19.41
N PHE A 337 3.51 -11.99 19.40
CA PHE A 337 2.40 -11.31 20.04
C PHE A 337 2.62 -11.18 21.56
N TYR A 338 2.84 -12.27 22.26
CA TYR A 338 2.95 -12.24 23.72
C TYR A 338 4.22 -11.56 24.25
N LYS A 339 5.33 -11.61 23.53
CA LYS A 339 6.60 -11.03 23.96
C LYS A 339 6.90 -9.67 23.35
N MET A 340 6.36 -9.36 22.18
CA MET A 340 6.61 -8.08 21.49
C MET A 340 5.39 -7.15 21.58
N VAL A 341 4.21 -7.58 21.11
CA VAL A 341 3.02 -6.71 21.08
C VAL A 341 2.56 -6.35 22.49
N ARG A 342 2.60 -7.29 23.44
CA ARG A 342 2.26 -7.05 24.85
C ARG A 342 3.37 -6.38 25.67
N ASN A 343 4.58 -6.29 25.14
CA ASN A 343 5.68 -5.59 25.81
C ASN A 343 5.56 -4.08 25.56
N PRO A 344 5.47 -3.24 26.62
CA PRO A 344 5.24 -1.80 26.47
C PRO A 344 6.35 -1.08 25.69
N PHE A 345 7.61 -1.50 25.81
CA PHE A 345 8.74 -0.90 25.09
C PHE A 345 8.69 -1.23 23.59
N VAL A 346 8.48 -2.51 23.26
CA VAL A 346 8.43 -2.96 21.86
C VAL A 346 7.16 -2.47 21.16
N ASN A 347 6.03 -2.53 21.87
CA ASN A 347 4.76 -2.01 21.37
C ASN A 347 4.84 -0.54 20.99
N ARG A 348 5.57 0.30 21.77
CA ARG A 348 5.79 1.70 21.43
C ARG A 348 6.52 1.85 20.09
N GLN A 349 7.51 1.02 19.80
CA GLN A 349 8.27 1.08 18.54
C GLN A 349 7.44 0.72 17.32
N PHE A 350 6.57 -0.30 17.43
CA PHE A 350 5.61 -0.63 16.39
C PHE A 350 4.61 0.51 16.13
N ALA A 351 4.19 1.21 17.18
CA ALA A 351 3.34 2.37 17.03
C ALA A 351 4.07 3.53 16.31
N GLU A 352 5.32 3.81 16.69
CA GLU A 352 6.13 4.84 16.02
C GLU A 352 6.38 4.49 14.54
N LEU A 353 6.46 3.21 14.19
CA LEU A 353 6.57 2.75 12.80
C LEU A 353 5.31 3.12 11.98
N ILE A 354 4.11 2.90 12.55
CA ILE A 354 2.84 3.23 11.90
C ILE A 354 2.70 4.75 11.69
N VAL A 355 3.08 5.55 12.67
CA VAL A 355 2.94 7.01 12.60
C VAL A 355 4.09 7.72 11.88
N GLY A 356 5.14 6.97 11.51
CA GLY A 356 6.31 7.50 10.80
C GLY A 356 7.38 8.13 11.69
N GLY A 357 7.34 7.86 12.99
CA GLY A 357 8.37 8.34 13.94
C GLY A 357 9.71 7.59 13.83
N VAL A 358 9.69 6.34 13.34
CA VAL A 358 10.88 5.52 13.05
C VAL A 358 10.70 4.76 11.75
N GLY A 359 11.79 4.41 11.06
CA GLY A 359 11.79 3.52 9.91
C GLY A 359 11.93 2.04 10.32
N HIS A 360 11.70 1.14 9.37
CA HIS A 360 11.81 -0.31 9.59
C HIS A 360 13.22 -0.75 9.98
N ARG A 361 14.26 -0.10 9.45
CA ARG A 361 15.66 -0.35 9.83
C ARG A 361 15.89 -0.05 11.31
N GLU A 362 15.48 1.11 11.75
CA GLU A 362 15.62 1.54 13.15
C GLU A 362 14.80 0.65 14.08
N CYS A 363 13.55 0.35 13.71
CA CYS A 363 12.69 -0.57 14.43
C CYS A 363 13.34 -1.95 14.60
N PHE A 364 13.99 -2.49 13.55
CA PHE A 364 14.69 -3.76 13.59
C PHE A 364 15.80 -3.78 14.65
N TYR A 365 16.70 -2.80 14.63
CA TYR A 365 17.81 -2.74 15.58
C TYR A 365 17.36 -2.48 17.01
N ARG A 366 16.38 -1.58 17.21
CA ARG A 366 15.80 -1.33 18.52
C ARG A 366 15.12 -2.59 19.07
N THR A 367 14.44 -3.36 18.23
CA THR A 367 13.82 -4.63 18.59
C THR A 367 14.87 -5.64 19.03
N LEU A 368 15.97 -5.79 18.30
CA LEU A 368 17.08 -6.67 18.67
C LEU A 368 17.76 -6.23 19.98
N SER A 369 17.99 -4.95 20.20
CA SER A 369 18.60 -4.45 21.45
C SER A 369 17.73 -4.69 22.68
N THR A 370 16.43 -4.88 22.53
CA THR A 370 15.51 -5.18 23.63
C THR A 370 15.31 -6.68 23.88
N LEU A 371 15.90 -7.56 23.06
CA LEU A 371 15.80 -9.03 23.22
C LEU A 371 16.05 -9.55 24.65
N PRO A 372 17.09 -9.09 25.39
CA PRO A 372 17.31 -9.53 26.78
C PRO A 372 16.12 -9.23 27.68
N TYR A 373 15.45 -8.10 27.48
CA TYR A 373 14.27 -7.70 28.28
C TYR A 373 13.03 -8.54 27.97
N TRP A 374 12.90 -9.12 26.77
CA TRP A 374 11.76 -9.98 26.44
C TRP A 374 11.79 -11.30 27.17
N LEU A 375 13.00 -11.81 27.41
CA LEU A 375 13.21 -13.09 28.08
C LEU A 375 13.01 -12.97 29.60
N THR A 376 13.29 -11.80 30.17
CA THR A 376 13.34 -11.58 31.62
C THR A 376 12.14 -10.84 32.20
N SER A 377 11.39 -10.04 31.39
CA SER A 377 10.29 -9.23 31.92
C SER A 377 8.98 -10.01 31.95
N SER A 378 8.39 -10.10 33.16
CA SER A 378 7.00 -10.54 33.38
C SER A 378 5.97 -9.42 33.12
N ARG A 379 6.42 -8.18 32.82
CA ARG A 379 5.53 -7.04 32.60
C ARG A 379 4.89 -7.15 31.21
N SER A 380 3.58 -7.38 31.17
CA SER A 380 2.76 -7.34 29.97
C SER A 380 1.70 -6.25 30.09
N LEU A 381 1.33 -5.63 28.96
CA LEU A 381 0.16 -4.75 28.93
C LEU A 381 -1.10 -5.55 29.35
N PRO A 382 -2.01 -4.94 30.12
CA PRO A 382 -3.25 -5.59 30.48
C PRO A 382 -4.04 -5.99 29.22
N ALA A 383 -4.71 -7.12 29.28
CA ALA A 383 -5.67 -7.52 28.24
C ALA A 383 -6.93 -6.68 28.40
N ALA A 384 -7.46 -6.18 27.29
CA ALA A 384 -8.80 -5.60 27.22
C ALA A 384 -9.71 -6.58 26.47
N GLU A 385 -10.99 -6.62 26.81
CA GLU A 385 -11.95 -7.36 26.01
C GLU A 385 -12.35 -6.55 24.77
N PRO A 386 -12.40 -7.16 23.58
CA PRO A 386 -12.93 -6.48 22.41
C PRO A 386 -14.43 -6.20 22.61
N ALA A 387 -14.87 -5.01 22.25
CA ALA A 387 -16.22 -4.52 22.53
C ALA A 387 -17.34 -5.10 21.64
N PHE A 388 -17.10 -6.17 20.81
CA PHE A 388 -18.09 -6.71 19.88
C PHE A 388 -17.88 -8.19 19.52
#